data_397942b586e631b8a4d222788d554fee
#
_entry.id   397942b586e631b8a4d222788d554fee
#
_cell.length_a   1.000
_cell.length_b   1.000
_cell.length_c   1.000
_cell.angle_alpha   90.00
_cell.angle_beta   90.00
_cell.angle_gamma   90.00
#
_symmetry.space_group_name_H-M   'P 1'
#
loop_
_entity.id
_entity.type
_entity.pdbx_description
1 polymer ?
#
loop_
_entity_poly.entity_id
_entity_poly.type
_entity_poly.pdbx_seq_one_letter_code
_entity_poly.pdbx_strand_id
1 'polypeptide(L)'
;MCGDIWTVFWRDWIVLRRRLVKYVLSRMVSPFMFLIAFGWGLGRSIDVGSGSYLDFLVPGLLAMNSMNVSFNGIISVHAERMYHRSLEEYLIAPIRPDAFVIGKVAGAVLRGMISSVIIIALSYLFGAHFAITPLFVLVLIMNCMIFAEVGFIAAMYITTYEEMGQVNLYILMPMSFLCG
;
A
#
# COMPACT_ATOMS: atom_id res chain seq x y z
N MET A 1 -19.10 -9.44 16.13
CA MET A 1 -18.52 -9.43 14.78
C MET A 1 -18.13 -8.02 14.30
N CYS A 2 -19.06 -7.11 14.08
CA CYS A 2 -18.69 -5.75 13.64
C CYS A 2 -17.88 -4.98 14.68
N GLY A 3 -18.14 -5.17 15.99
CA GLY A 3 -17.38 -4.54 17.07
C GLY A 3 -15.91 -4.97 17.12
N ASP A 4 -15.64 -6.25 16.90
CA ASP A 4 -14.30 -6.83 16.99
C ASP A 4 -13.42 -6.36 15.82
N ILE A 5 -13.99 -6.36 14.59
CA ILE A 5 -13.34 -5.83 13.39
C ILE A 5 -12.99 -4.34 13.59
N TRP A 6 -13.95 -3.57 14.13
CA TRP A 6 -13.76 -2.16 14.40
C TRP A 6 -12.66 -1.91 15.43
N THR A 7 -12.59 -2.72 16.48
CA THR A 7 -11.58 -2.58 17.54
C THR A 7 -10.18 -2.83 17.00
N VAL A 8 -9.98 -3.88 16.18
CA VAL A 8 -8.70 -4.21 15.57
C VAL A 8 -8.28 -3.10 14.58
N PHE A 9 -9.19 -2.68 13.71
CA PHE A 9 -8.96 -1.59 12.76
C PHE A 9 -8.64 -0.27 13.47
N TRP A 10 -9.40 0.08 14.51
CA TRP A 10 -9.22 1.31 15.28
C TRP A 10 -7.88 1.39 15.98
N ARG A 11 -7.40 0.27 16.50
CA ARG A 11 -6.06 0.18 17.09
C ARG A 11 -4.97 0.51 16.04
N ASP A 12 -5.05 -0.10 14.87
CA ASP A 12 -4.11 0.14 13.78
C ASP A 12 -4.19 1.60 13.28
N TRP A 13 -5.40 2.16 13.24
CA TRP A 13 -5.62 3.57 12.89
C TRP A 13 -4.97 4.52 13.90
N ILE A 14 -5.14 4.29 15.21
CA ILE A 14 -4.52 5.14 16.24
C ILE A 14 -3.00 5.11 16.12
N VAL A 15 -2.41 3.95 15.93
CA VAL A 15 -0.96 3.80 15.75
C VAL A 15 -0.49 4.54 14.49
N LEU A 16 -1.20 4.41 13.39
CA LEU A 16 -0.90 5.13 12.15
C LEU A 16 -1.01 6.63 12.33
N ARG A 17 -2.09 7.11 12.94
CA ARG A 17 -2.36 8.53 13.17
C ARG A 17 -1.25 9.21 13.99
N ARG A 18 -0.73 8.55 15.01
CA ARG A 18 0.37 9.09 15.83
C ARG A 18 1.66 9.32 15.04
N ARG A 19 1.87 8.60 13.94
CA ARG A 19 3.06 8.68 13.10
C ARG A 19 2.75 9.13 11.67
N LEU A 20 1.57 9.69 11.43
CA LEU A 20 1.05 9.98 10.09
C LEU A 20 1.99 10.92 9.31
N VAL A 21 2.46 11.99 9.92
CA VAL A 21 3.39 12.95 9.28
C VAL A 21 4.68 12.24 8.84
N LYS A 22 5.29 11.45 9.73
CA LYS A 22 6.51 10.69 9.40
C LYS A 22 6.24 9.65 8.31
N TYR A 23 5.09 8.98 8.37
CA TYR A 23 4.66 8.00 7.38
C TYR A 23 4.48 8.66 5.99
N VAL A 24 3.76 9.78 5.93
CA VAL A 24 3.52 10.54 4.70
C VAL A 24 4.85 11.00 4.10
N LEU A 25 5.70 11.68 4.88
CA LEU A 25 7.00 12.15 4.40
C LEU A 25 7.87 11.01 3.86
N SER A 26 7.94 9.90 4.59
CA SER A 26 8.71 8.72 4.16
C SER A 26 8.20 8.12 2.85
N ARG A 27 6.88 8.14 2.61
CA ARG A 27 6.25 7.56 1.40
C ARG A 27 6.24 8.52 0.21
N MET A 28 6.38 9.82 0.44
CA MET A 28 6.46 10.82 -0.64
C MET A 28 7.78 10.77 -1.41
N VAL A 29 8.87 10.39 -0.78
CA VAL A 29 10.22 10.48 -1.37
C VAL A 29 10.34 9.71 -2.68
N SER A 30 9.92 8.45 -2.71
CA SER A 30 10.05 7.60 -3.90
C SER A 30 9.17 8.10 -5.07
N PRO A 31 7.86 8.31 -4.91
CA PRO A 31 7.02 8.87 -5.98
C PRO A 31 7.49 10.26 -6.44
N PHE A 32 7.95 11.09 -5.53
CA PHE A 32 8.46 12.42 -5.85
C PHE A 32 9.70 12.35 -6.75
N MET A 33 10.64 11.47 -6.43
CA MET A 33 11.82 11.23 -7.26
C MET A 33 11.44 10.66 -8.63
N PHE A 34 10.46 9.75 -8.68
CA PHE A 34 9.93 9.23 -9.95
C PHE A 34 9.30 10.33 -10.81
N LEU A 35 8.47 11.19 -10.22
CA LEU A 35 7.83 12.29 -10.92
C LEU A 35 8.83 13.32 -11.44
N ILE A 36 9.90 13.61 -10.69
CA ILE A 36 10.98 14.48 -11.17
C ILE A 36 11.75 13.82 -12.32
N ALA A 37 12.20 12.58 -12.13
CA ALA A 37 13.04 11.89 -13.10
C ALA A 37 12.29 11.66 -14.43
N PHE A 38 11.10 11.19 -14.37
CA PHE A 38 10.30 10.84 -15.55
C PHE A 38 9.39 11.99 -16.02
N GLY A 39 8.84 12.79 -15.14
CA GLY A 39 8.01 13.92 -15.50
C GLY A 39 8.80 15.08 -16.10
N TRP A 40 9.88 15.50 -15.43
CA TRP A 40 10.72 16.60 -15.90
C TRP A 40 11.83 16.14 -16.85
N GLY A 41 12.41 14.96 -16.62
CA GLY A 41 13.50 14.45 -17.42
C GLY A 41 13.04 13.97 -18.79
N LEU A 42 12.11 13.03 -18.84
CA LEU A 42 11.64 12.40 -20.08
C LEU A 42 10.38 13.05 -20.66
N GLY A 43 9.52 13.62 -19.81
CA GLY A 43 8.22 14.18 -20.23
C GLY A 43 8.31 15.34 -21.22
N ARG A 44 9.47 16.00 -21.33
CA ARG A 44 9.73 17.04 -22.33
C ARG A 44 10.20 16.50 -23.68
N SER A 45 10.67 15.25 -23.72
CA SER A 45 11.31 14.66 -24.90
C SER A 45 10.43 13.61 -25.60
N ILE A 46 9.36 13.15 -24.93
CA ILE A 46 8.48 12.11 -25.44
C ILE A 46 7.10 12.72 -25.70
N ASP A 47 6.77 12.86 -26.97
CA ASP A 47 5.43 13.25 -27.41
C ASP A 47 4.55 11.97 -27.46
N VAL A 48 3.63 11.83 -26.52
CA VAL A 48 2.72 10.68 -26.42
C VAL A 48 1.39 11.02 -27.09
N GLY A 49 1.44 11.51 -28.31
CA GLY A 49 0.26 11.81 -29.10
C GLY A 49 -0.62 12.91 -28.49
N SER A 50 -1.78 12.58 -27.92
CA SER A 50 -2.77 13.56 -27.46
C SER A 50 -2.72 13.91 -25.97
N GLY A 51 -1.67 13.54 -25.20
CA GLY A 51 -1.62 13.77 -23.77
C GLY A 51 -0.21 13.97 -23.20
N SER A 52 -0.14 14.44 -21.95
CA SER A 52 1.13 14.51 -21.23
C SER A 52 1.62 13.10 -20.87
N TYR A 53 2.92 12.86 -21.00
CA TYR A 53 3.55 11.62 -20.54
C TYR A 53 3.22 11.30 -19.07
N LEU A 54 3.04 12.33 -18.26
CA LEU A 54 2.63 12.21 -16.87
C LEU A 54 1.23 11.57 -16.71
N ASP A 55 0.30 11.84 -17.60
CA ASP A 55 -1.07 11.30 -17.52
C ASP A 55 -1.08 9.78 -17.73
N PHE A 56 -0.14 9.26 -18.50
CA PHE A 56 0.08 7.83 -18.68
C PHE A 56 0.86 7.21 -17.51
N LEU A 57 1.90 7.89 -17.03
CA LEU A 57 2.80 7.38 -16.00
C LEU A 57 2.12 7.27 -14.62
N VAL A 58 1.29 8.25 -14.25
CA VAL A 58 0.73 8.36 -12.89
C VAL A 58 -0.17 7.19 -12.51
N PRO A 59 -1.09 6.69 -13.35
CA PRO A 59 -1.90 5.51 -13.02
C PRO A 59 -1.06 4.26 -12.74
N GLY A 60 -0.01 4.03 -13.54
CA GLY A 60 0.93 2.92 -13.32
C GLY A 60 1.70 3.05 -12.00
N LEU A 61 2.20 4.26 -11.72
CA LEU A 61 2.88 4.57 -10.45
C LEU A 61 1.97 4.38 -9.24
N LEU A 62 0.69 4.75 -9.36
CA LEU A 62 -0.33 4.53 -8.33
C LEU A 62 -0.57 3.04 -8.07
N ALA A 63 -0.75 2.26 -9.14
CA ALA A 63 -0.97 0.82 -9.03
C ALA A 63 0.22 0.12 -8.36
N MET A 64 1.44 0.38 -8.84
CA MET A 64 2.68 -0.18 -8.29
C MET A 64 2.89 0.23 -6.82
N ASN A 65 2.70 1.50 -6.49
CA ASN A 65 2.91 1.98 -5.13
C ASN A 65 1.84 1.45 -4.16
N SER A 66 0.57 1.43 -4.57
CA SER A 66 -0.52 0.89 -3.74
C SER A 66 -0.35 -0.60 -3.46
N MET A 67 0.09 -1.39 -4.45
CA MET A 67 0.49 -2.78 -4.31
C MET A 67 1.56 -2.94 -3.22
N ASN A 68 2.69 -2.24 -3.37
CA ASN A 68 3.81 -2.32 -2.44
C ASN A 68 3.44 -1.87 -1.03
N VAL A 69 2.66 -0.79 -0.90
CA VAL A 69 2.28 -0.24 0.41
C VAL A 69 1.30 -1.16 1.12
N SER A 70 0.33 -1.73 0.42
CA SER A 70 -0.65 -2.64 1.00
C SER A 70 -0.02 -3.96 1.45
N PHE A 71 0.85 -4.56 0.62
CA PHE A 71 1.62 -5.74 0.98
C PHE A 71 2.50 -5.49 2.22
N ASN A 72 3.33 -4.45 2.18
CA ASN A 72 4.22 -4.12 3.29
C ASN A 72 3.46 -3.60 4.54
N GLY A 73 2.21 -3.16 4.38
CA GLY A 73 1.34 -2.76 5.49
C GLY A 73 1.07 -3.90 6.49
N ILE A 74 1.17 -5.15 6.04
CA ILE A 74 0.96 -6.35 6.85
C ILE A 74 2.24 -6.81 7.59
N ILE A 75 3.41 -6.26 7.30
CA ILE A 75 4.66 -6.62 8.01
C ILE A 75 4.52 -6.45 9.53
N SER A 76 3.67 -5.53 9.98
CA SER A 76 3.37 -5.39 11.41
C SER A 76 2.78 -6.65 12.03
N VAL A 77 2.00 -7.43 11.28
CA VAL A 77 1.41 -8.71 11.74
C VAL A 77 2.52 -9.74 11.95
N HIS A 78 3.48 -9.81 11.04
CA HIS A 78 4.65 -10.67 11.19
C HIS A 78 5.45 -10.28 12.45
N ALA A 79 5.66 -8.99 12.69
CA ALA A 79 6.32 -8.51 13.90
C ALA A 79 5.54 -8.83 15.18
N GLU A 80 4.22 -8.67 15.16
CA GLU A 80 3.34 -9.02 16.28
C GLU A 80 3.37 -10.52 16.59
N ARG A 81 3.49 -11.37 15.55
CA ARG A 81 3.59 -12.82 15.69
C ARG A 81 4.94 -13.27 16.27
N MET A 82 6.04 -12.77 15.73
CA MET A 82 7.37 -13.31 16.03
C MET A 82 8.07 -12.64 17.22
N TYR A 83 7.88 -11.34 17.40
CA TYR A 83 8.66 -10.57 18.37
C TYR A 83 7.85 -10.10 19.58
N HIS A 84 6.63 -9.68 19.38
CA HIS A 84 5.81 -9.12 20.45
C HIS A 84 4.90 -10.14 21.13
N ARG A 85 4.77 -11.36 20.57
CA ARG A 85 3.81 -12.39 21.02
C ARG A 85 2.38 -11.86 21.24
N SER A 86 2.11 -10.67 20.74
CA SER A 86 0.79 -10.04 20.87
C SER A 86 -0.30 -10.84 20.16
N LEU A 87 0.09 -11.74 19.24
CA LEU A 87 -0.85 -12.67 18.62
C LEU A 87 -1.42 -13.64 19.67
N GLU A 88 -0.63 -14.04 20.68
CA GLU A 88 -1.08 -14.89 21.80
C GLU A 88 -2.14 -14.16 22.63
N GLU A 89 -1.99 -12.84 22.84
CA GLU A 89 -2.99 -12.03 23.52
C GLU A 89 -4.32 -11.98 22.76
N TYR A 90 -4.27 -11.94 21.42
CA TYR A 90 -5.48 -12.01 20.59
C TYR A 90 -6.13 -13.39 20.60
N LEU A 91 -5.35 -14.48 20.74
CA LEU A 91 -5.86 -15.83 20.86
C LEU A 91 -6.51 -16.11 22.22
N ILE A 92 -6.03 -15.44 23.27
CA ILE A 92 -6.61 -15.53 24.64
C ILE A 92 -7.85 -14.62 24.76
N ALA A 93 -7.88 -13.50 24.02
CA ALA A 93 -9.05 -12.63 23.96
C ALA A 93 -10.20 -13.33 23.20
N PRO A 94 -11.46 -13.12 23.57
CA PRO A 94 -12.61 -13.70 22.88
C PRO A 94 -12.89 -13.02 21.54
N ILE A 95 -11.86 -12.85 20.70
CA ILE A 95 -11.92 -12.23 19.37
C ILE A 95 -11.94 -13.35 18.34
N ARG A 96 -12.89 -13.28 17.40
CA ARG A 96 -12.96 -14.27 16.32
C ARG A 96 -11.78 -14.09 15.36
N PRO A 97 -11.12 -15.18 14.91
CA PRO A 97 -9.99 -15.10 13.96
C PRO A 97 -10.33 -14.34 12.68
N ASP A 98 -11.54 -14.52 12.16
CA ASP A 98 -12.02 -13.83 10.95
C ASP A 98 -12.00 -12.30 11.14
N ALA A 99 -12.43 -11.82 12.32
CA ALA A 99 -12.46 -10.40 12.62
C ALA A 99 -11.06 -9.78 12.71
N PHE A 100 -10.09 -10.56 13.20
CA PHE A 100 -8.69 -10.15 13.23
C PHE A 100 -8.12 -9.98 11.81
N VAL A 101 -8.32 -10.99 10.93
CA VAL A 101 -7.84 -10.95 9.54
C VAL A 101 -8.43 -9.76 8.81
N ILE A 102 -9.75 -9.61 8.83
CA ILE A 102 -10.46 -8.51 8.15
C ILE A 102 -9.99 -7.15 8.67
N GLY A 103 -9.83 -7.00 9.98
CA GLY A 103 -9.36 -5.76 10.60
C GLY A 103 -7.95 -5.37 10.16
N LYS A 104 -7.04 -6.35 10.07
CA LYS A 104 -5.66 -6.13 9.64
C LYS A 104 -5.57 -5.82 8.13
N VAL A 105 -6.29 -6.57 7.31
CA VAL A 105 -6.38 -6.30 5.86
C VAL A 105 -6.95 -4.90 5.61
N ALA A 106 -8.03 -4.52 6.29
CA ALA A 106 -8.61 -3.18 6.19
C ALA A 106 -7.60 -2.08 6.57
N GLY A 107 -6.80 -2.30 7.61
CA GLY A 107 -5.72 -1.39 8.00
C GLY A 107 -4.63 -1.24 6.94
N ALA A 108 -4.27 -2.32 6.25
CA ALA A 108 -3.30 -2.29 5.16
C ALA A 108 -3.86 -1.59 3.92
N VAL A 109 -5.11 -1.86 3.56
CA VAL A 109 -5.83 -1.17 2.47
C VAL A 109 -5.89 0.33 2.74
N LEU A 110 -6.21 0.74 3.95
CA LEU A 110 -6.23 2.15 4.34
C LEU A 110 -4.87 2.83 4.13
N ARG A 111 -3.78 2.16 4.49
CA ARG A 111 -2.41 2.66 4.26
C ARG A 111 -2.10 2.81 2.76
N GLY A 112 -2.52 1.85 1.94
CA GLY A 112 -2.42 1.91 0.48
C GLY A 112 -3.19 3.09 -0.09
N MET A 113 -4.43 3.29 0.35
CA MET A 113 -5.28 4.41 -0.07
C MET A 113 -4.70 5.77 0.33
N ILE A 114 -4.21 5.92 1.57
CA ILE A 114 -3.55 7.16 2.01
C ILE A 114 -2.34 7.46 1.12
N SER A 115 -1.51 6.46 0.83
CA SER A 115 -0.35 6.63 -0.05
C SER A 115 -0.76 7.03 -1.46
N SER A 116 -1.83 6.45 -1.99
CA SER A 116 -2.37 6.80 -3.31
C SER A 116 -2.89 8.23 -3.37
N VAL A 117 -3.59 8.69 -2.35
CA VAL A 117 -4.04 10.10 -2.24
C VAL A 117 -2.85 11.06 -2.26
N ILE A 118 -1.75 10.71 -1.57
CA ILE A 118 -0.53 11.51 -1.56
C ILE A 118 0.06 11.62 -2.97
N ILE A 119 0.14 10.51 -3.71
CA ILE A 119 0.68 10.50 -5.07
C ILE A 119 -0.22 11.29 -6.00
N ILE A 120 -1.53 11.16 -5.88
CA ILE A 120 -2.49 11.95 -6.65
C ILE A 120 -2.28 13.44 -6.40
N ALA A 121 -2.17 13.86 -5.15
CA ALA A 121 -1.92 15.25 -4.79
C ALA A 121 -0.59 15.78 -5.38
N LEU A 122 0.48 14.97 -5.30
CA LEU A 122 1.75 15.29 -5.91
C LEU A 122 1.65 15.41 -7.44
N SER A 123 0.97 14.47 -8.09
CA SER A 123 0.83 14.45 -9.55
C SER A 123 0.13 15.69 -10.08
N TYR A 124 -0.92 16.15 -9.40
CA TYR A 124 -1.57 17.43 -9.76
C TYR A 124 -0.64 18.63 -9.57
N LEU A 125 0.23 18.61 -8.54
CA LEU A 125 1.22 19.68 -8.35
C LEU A 125 2.25 19.73 -9.49
N PHE A 126 2.55 18.57 -10.12
CA PHE A 126 3.42 18.48 -11.29
C PHE A 126 2.71 18.68 -12.64
N GLY A 127 1.40 19.03 -12.61
CA GLY A 127 0.62 19.33 -13.80
C GLY A 127 0.06 18.12 -14.54
N ALA A 128 -0.06 16.98 -13.89
CA ALA A 128 -0.77 15.83 -14.46
C ALA A 128 -2.29 16.08 -14.41
N HIS A 129 -2.97 15.76 -15.49
CA HIS A 129 -4.43 15.95 -15.65
C HIS A 129 -5.12 14.63 -16.03
N PHE A 130 -5.02 13.61 -15.18
CA PHE A 130 -5.74 12.36 -15.41
C PHE A 130 -7.11 12.37 -14.71
N ALA A 131 -8.10 11.77 -15.35
CA ALA A 131 -9.47 11.71 -14.84
C ALA A 131 -9.60 10.63 -13.74
N ILE A 132 -9.95 11.04 -12.53
CA ILE A 132 -10.28 10.11 -11.44
C ILE A 132 -11.72 9.64 -11.64
N THR A 133 -11.89 8.50 -12.29
CA THR A 133 -13.18 7.87 -12.47
C THR A 133 -13.55 7.01 -11.26
N PRO A 134 -14.83 6.86 -10.87
CA PRO A 134 -15.23 5.93 -9.80
C PRO A 134 -14.72 4.50 -10.01
N LEU A 135 -14.67 4.05 -11.27
CA LEU A 135 -14.10 2.77 -11.65
C LEU A 135 -12.61 2.66 -11.29
N PHE A 136 -11.84 3.74 -11.52
CA PHE A 136 -10.42 3.78 -11.14
C PHE A 136 -10.23 3.61 -9.64
N VAL A 137 -11.04 4.29 -8.82
CA VAL A 137 -10.99 4.17 -7.35
C VAL A 137 -11.34 2.74 -6.91
N LEU A 138 -12.35 2.14 -7.53
CA LEU A 138 -12.74 0.76 -7.22
C LEU A 138 -11.62 -0.22 -7.56
N VAL A 139 -11.01 -0.13 -8.74
CA VAL A 139 -9.86 -0.97 -9.13
C VAL A 139 -8.69 -0.77 -8.18
N LEU A 140 -8.40 0.45 -7.76
CA LEU A 140 -7.34 0.76 -6.80
C LEU A 140 -7.59 0.11 -5.43
N ILE A 141 -8.84 0.15 -4.94
CA ILE A 141 -9.22 -0.52 -3.69
C ILE A 141 -9.04 -2.04 -3.82
N MET A 142 -9.51 -2.62 -4.91
CA MET A 142 -9.35 -4.06 -5.18
C MET A 142 -7.88 -4.46 -5.25
N ASN A 143 -7.05 -3.66 -5.91
CA ASN A 143 -5.60 -3.86 -5.94
C ASN A 143 -5.01 -3.86 -4.51
N CYS A 144 -5.36 -2.87 -3.69
CA CYS A 144 -4.92 -2.82 -2.30
C CYS A 144 -5.38 -4.04 -1.50
N MET A 145 -6.62 -4.52 -1.69
CA MET A 145 -7.16 -5.69 -1.00
C MET A 145 -6.39 -6.96 -1.37
N ILE A 146 -6.24 -7.26 -2.65
CA ILE A 146 -5.54 -8.45 -3.13
C ILE A 146 -4.12 -8.50 -2.56
N PHE A 147 -3.36 -7.42 -2.64
CA PHE A 147 -1.99 -7.41 -2.16
C PHE A 147 -1.87 -7.35 -0.63
N ALA A 148 -2.85 -6.82 0.08
CA ALA A 148 -2.93 -6.94 1.53
C ALA A 148 -3.19 -8.40 1.97
N GLU A 149 -4.06 -9.11 1.27
CA GLU A 149 -4.34 -10.53 1.54
C GLU A 149 -3.13 -11.41 1.23
N VAL A 150 -2.47 -11.20 0.10
CA VAL A 150 -1.23 -11.91 -0.25
C VAL A 150 -0.14 -11.62 0.80
N GLY A 151 -0.01 -10.37 1.24
CA GLY A 151 0.89 -9.98 2.32
C GLY A 151 0.55 -10.66 3.64
N PHE A 152 -0.74 -10.81 3.96
CA PHE A 152 -1.20 -11.50 5.17
C PHE A 152 -0.82 -12.98 5.13
N ILE A 153 -1.08 -13.66 4.00
CA ILE A 153 -0.68 -15.05 3.79
C ILE A 153 0.84 -15.20 3.97
N ALA A 154 1.63 -14.34 3.31
CA ALA A 154 3.07 -14.35 3.44
C ALA A 154 3.51 -14.16 4.91
N ALA A 155 2.91 -13.22 5.65
CA ALA A 155 3.22 -12.96 7.06
C ALA A 155 2.90 -14.14 7.99
N MET A 156 1.96 -15.02 7.60
CA MET A 156 1.62 -16.23 8.36
C MET A 156 2.54 -17.39 8.08
N TYR A 157 3.06 -17.54 6.86
CA TYR A 157 3.93 -18.66 6.49
C TYR A 157 5.40 -18.39 6.79
N ILE A 158 5.83 -17.15 6.65
CA ILE A 158 7.24 -16.75 6.77
C ILE A 158 7.63 -16.59 8.24
N THR A 159 8.82 -17.08 8.59
CA THR A 159 9.33 -17.04 9.97
C THR A 159 10.38 -15.94 10.17
N THR A 160 11.06 -15.52 9.11
CA THR A 160 12.19 -14.59 9.22
C THR A 160 11.93 -13.30 8.45
N TYR A 161 12.40 -12.15 8.97
CA TYR A 161 12.32 -10.87 8.24
C TYR A 161 13.06 -10.89 6.90
N GLU A 162 14.15 -11.64 6.81
CA GLU A 162 14.92 -11.79 5.58
C GLU A 162 14.09 -12.47 4.48
N GLU A 163 13.36 -13.54 4.83
CA GLU A 163 12.46 -14.21 3.90
C GLU A 163 11.31 -13.31 3.45
N MET A 164 10.80 -12.45 4.34
CA MET A 164 9.78 -11.46 3.97
C MET A 164 10.33 -10.44 2.96
N GLY A 165 11.59 -10.02 3.13
CA GLY A 165 12.31 -9.19 2.15
C GLY A 165 12.49 -9.90 0.81
N GLN A 166 12.78 -11.21 0.82
CA GLN A 166 12.94 -12.03 -0.39
C GLN A 166 11.61 -12.16 -1.15
N VAL A 167 10.48 -12.34 -0.47
CA VAL A 167 9.15 -12.37 -1.10
C VAL A 167 8.86 -11.05 -1.81
N ASN A 168 9.18 -9.93 -1.17
CA ASN A 168 9.05 -8.62 -1.79
C ASN A 168 9.91 -8.52 -3.07
N LEU A 169 11.14 -9.00 -3.02
CA LEU A 169 12.09 -8.91 -4.12
C LEU A 169 11.79 -9.91 -5.26
N TYR A 170 11.37 -11.13 -4.94
CA TYR A 170 11.13 -12.18 -5.95
C TYR A 170 9.72 -12.18 -6.52
N ILE A 171 8.73 -11.68 -5.81
CA ILE A 171 7.33 -11.69 -6.24
C ILE A 171 6.87 -10.28 -6.63
N LEU A 172 6.98 -9.29 -5.73
CA LEU A 172 6.43 -7.96 -6.01
C LEU A 172 7.23 -7.20 -7.06
N MET A 173 8.57 -7.30 -7.02
CA MET A 173 9.41 -6.58 -7.96
C MET A 173 9.17 -7.03 -9.41
N PRO A 174 9.22 -8.34 -9.76
CA PRO A 174 8.86 -8.76 -11.11
C PRO A 174 7.43 -8.42 -11.51
N MET A 175 6.47 -8.57 -10.59
CA MET A 175 5.07 -8.19 -10.87
C MET A 175 4.94 -6.70 -11.18
N SER A 176 5.66 -5.83 -10.48
CA SER A 176 5.60 -4.39 -10.74
C SER A 176 6.14 -3.99 -12.12
N PHE A 177 7.07 -4.77 -12.68
CA PHE A 177 7.61 -4.54 -14.02
C PHE A 177 6.79 -5.22 -15.13
N LEU A 178 6.14 -6.35 -14.83
CA LEU A 178 5.37 -7.11 -15.82
C LEU A 178 3.93 -6.60 -15.97
N CYS A 179 3.40 -5.97 -14.94
CA CYS A 179 2.02 -5.43 -14.98
C CYS A 179 1.93 -4.02 -15.57
N GLY A 180 3.02 -3.48 -16.12
CA GLY A 180 3.07 -2.18 -16.78
C GLY A 180 3.46 -1.07 -15.89
#